data_b79692bac11aa1f91a74955c42b36721
#
_entry.id   b79692bac11aa1f91a74955c42b36721
#
_cell.length_a   1.000
_cell.length_b   1.000
_cell.length_c   1.000
_cell.angle_alpha   90.00
_cell.angle_beta   90.00
_cell.angle_gamma   90.00
#
_symmetry.space_group_name_H-M   'P 1'
#
loop_
_entity.id
_entity.type
_entity.pdbx_description
1 polymer ?
#
loop_
_entity_poly.entity_id
_entity_poly.type
_entity_poly.pdbx_seq_one_letter_code
_entity_poly.pdbx_strand_id
1 'polypeptide(L)'
;MKERDRAGKVVDGLAGAMPDARIELDFRTDLELLVAVILSAQCRDARVNEATPGLFAAFPDAAAYAAARPEDLWPHVRSLGLFRNKAKAIVLAARAIEVEHGGRVPRTRPALEALAGVGRKTAGVVLVHLGAGHAFPVDTHVGRVSRRLGFTRQTDPDRVEAEMSALLPPERWGQAHQLFVWHGRRTCHARKPDCEGCGVAGLCRKAGVPKATARTGAAGPSSPRRGSPRRGRP
;
A
#
# COMPACT_ATOMS: atom_id res chain seq x y z
N MET A 1 -17.57 -22.70 10.34
CA MET A 1 -16.09 -22.42 10.25
C MET A 1 -15.80 -21.25 11.18
N LYS A 2 -14.84 -21.39 12.08
CA LYS A 2 -14.42 -20.31 12.97
C LYS A 2 -13.77 -19.16 12.17
N GLU A 3 -13.88 -17.92 12.66
CA GLU A 3 -13.34 -16.75 11.93
C GLU A 3 -11.81 -16.84 11.71
N ARG A 4 -11.07 -17.35 12.69
CA ARG A 4 -9.61 -17.59 12.55
C ARG A 4 -9.28 -18.55 11.43
N ASP A 5 -10.03 -19.67 11.33
CA ASP A 5 -9.83 -20.66 10.26
C ASP A 5 -10.16 -20.04 8.89
N ARG A 6 -11.21 -19.21 8.84
CA ARG A 6 -11.59 -18.49 7.61
C ARG A 6 -10.52 -17.50 7.20
N ALA A 7 -9.95 -16.74 8.14
CA ALA A 7 -8.87 -15.80 7.88
C ALA A 7 -7.63 -16.51 7.34
N GLY A 8 -7.23 -17.63 7.95
CA GLY A 8 -6.13 -18.48 7.47
C GLY A 8 -6.36 -18.93 6.02
N LYS A 9 -7.53 -19.51 5.73
CA LYS A 9 -7.89 -19.96 4.37
C LYS A 9 -7.92 -18.83 3.33
N VAL A 10 -8.35 -17.63 3.72
CA VAL A 10 -8.28 -16.46 2.83
C VAL A 10 -6.84 -16.10 2.51
N VAL A 11 -5.95 -16.06 3.51
CA VAL A 11 -4.53 -15.77 3.28
C VAL A 11 -3.89 -16.84 2.41
N ASP A 12 -4.18 -18.14 2.64
CA ASP A 12 -3.68 -19.24 1.81
C ASP A 12 -4.16 -19.14 0.36
N GLY A 13 -5.45 -18.87 0.16
CA GLY A 13 -6.02 -18.69 -1.17
C GLY A 13 -5.44 -17.49 -1.92
N LEU A 14 -5.19 -16.40 -1.23
CA LEU A 14 -4.52 -15.23 -1.83
C LEU A 14 -3.05 -15.50 -2.11
N ALA A 15 -2.33 -16.23 -1.26
CA ALA A 15 -0.94 -16.63 -1.48
C ALA A 15 -0.82 -17.54 -2.72
N GLY A 16 -1.72 -18.49 -2.89
CA GLY A 16 -1.76 -19.33 -4.08
C GLY A 16 -2.07 -18.57 -5.37
N ALA A 17 -2.94 -17.54 -5.29
CA ALA A 17 -3.30 -16.71 -6.43
C ALA A 17 -2.24 -15.63 -6.77
N MET A 18 -1.39 -15.25 -5.82
CA MET A 18 -0.39 -14.18 -5.95
C MET A 18 0.94 -14.60 -5.29
N PRO A 19 1.62 -15.65 -5.81
CA PRO A 19 2.87 -16.14 -5.22
C PRO A 19 4.02 -15.14 -5.29
N ASP A 20 3.91 -14.16 -6.18
CA ASP A 20 4.86 -13.07 -6.40
C ASP A 20 4.60 -11.82 -5.55
N ALA A 21 3.61 -11.85 -4.65
CA ALA A 21 3.25 -10.70 -3.82
C ALA A 21 4.40 -10.30 -2.89
N ARG A 22 4.99 -9.13 -3.18
CA ARG A 22 6.08 -8.53 -2.42
C ARG A 22 5.93 -7.02 -2.36
N ILE A 23 6.76 -6.35 -1.58
CA ILE A 23 6.87 -4.88 -1.62
C ILE A 23 7.29 -4.44 -3.03
N GLU A 24 6.66 -3.38 -3.53
CA GLU A 24 6.92 -2.85 -4.89
C GLU A 24 7.99 -1.74 -4.88
N LEU A 25 8.50 -1.35 -3.71
CA LEU A 25 9.62 -0.41 -3.58
C LEU A 25 10.95 -1.14 -3.82
N ASP A 26 11.85 -0.48 -4.55
CA ASP A 26 13.20 -0.97 -4.82
C ASP A 26 14.15 -0.47 -3.74
N PHE A 27 14.87 -1.39 -3.11
CA PHE A 27 15.88 -1.11 -2.08
C PHE A 27 16.88 -2.27 -1.96
N ARG A 28 18.06 -2.00 -1.42
CA ARG A 28 19.14 -2.99 -1.20
C ARG A 28 19.55 -3.06 0.26
N THR A 29 19.32 -2.00 1.04
CA THR A 29 19.69 -1.89 2.45
C THR A 29 18.50 -1.53 3.32
N ASP A 30 18.62 -1.74 4.64
CA ASP A 30 17.62 -1.35 5.63
C ASP A 30 17.34 0.17 5.56
N LEU A 31 18.38 0.98 5.34
CA LEU A 31 18.26 2.42 5.22
C LEU A 31 17.54 2.82 3.93
N GLU A 32 17.89 2.21 2.79
CA GLU A 32 17.19 2.45 1.52
C GLU A 32 15.70 2.11 1.64
N LEU A 33 15.35 0.99 2.32
CA LEU A 33 13.96 0.65 2.62
C LEU A 33 13.27 1.75 3.41
N LEU A 34 13.86 2.19 4.54
CA LEU A 34 13.27 3.23 5.38
C LEU A 34 13.03 4.52 4.58
N VAL A 35 14.05 4.97 3.84
CA VAL A 35 13.97 6.17 3.00
C VAL A 35 12.89 6.01 1.92
N ALA A 36 12.86 4.88 1.21
CA ALA A 36 11.84 4.61 0.18
C ALA A 36 10.42 4.62 0.78
N VAL A 37 10.23 4.03 1.97
CA VAL A 37 8.91 4.03 2.65
C VAL A 37 8.51 5.44 3.09
N ILE A 38 9.43 6.28 3.60
CA ILE A 38 9.14 7.70 3.90
C ILE A 38 8.73 8.44 2.61
N LEU A 39 9.44 8.20 1.51
CA LEU A 39 9.14 8.82 0.22
C LEU A 39 7.81 8.35 -0.38
N SER A 40 7.37 7.12 -0.10
CA SER A 40 6.13 6.55 -0.63
C SER A 40 4.86 7.15 -0.01
N ALA A 41 4.95 7.91 1.07
CA ALA A 41 3.79 8.58 1.66
C ALA A 41 3.09 9.47 0.62
N GLN A 42 1.82 9.14 0.30
CA GLN A 42 1.00 9.81 -0.72
C GLN A 42 1.63 9.84 -2.14
N CYS A 43 2.52 8.89 -2.45
CA CYS A 43 3.11 8.71 -3.76
C CYS A 43 2.92 7.26 -4.24
N ARG A 44 2.94 7.06 -5.56
CA ARG A 44 2.97 5.73 -6.15
C ARG A 44 4.36 5.14 -6.03
N ASP A 45 4.48 3.86 -5.73
CA ASP A 45 5.76 3.16 -5.57
C ASP A 45 6.65 3.30 -6.83
N ALA A 46 6.08 3.19 -8.03
CA ALA A 46 6.81 3.39 -9.29
C ALA A 46 7.50 4.77 -9.38
N ARG A 47 6.83 5.84 -8.89
CA ARG A 47 7.44 7.19 -8.88
C ARG A 47 8.57 7.30 -7.87
N VAL A 48 8.48 6.57 -6.76
CA VAL A 48 9.57 6.49 -5.78
C VAL A 48 10.75 5.76 -6.39
N ASN A 49 10.51 4.62 -7.04
CA ASN A 49 11.56 3.82 -7.68
C ASN A 49 12.27 4.57 -8.83
N GLU A 50 11.59 5.49 -9.52
CA GLU A 50 12.22 6.39 -10.49
C GLU A 50 13.16 7.41 -9.84
N ALA A 51 12.84 7.87 -8.62
CA ALA A 51 13.57 8.94 -7.93
C ALA A 51 14.74 8.41 -7.07
N THR A 52 14.63 7.22 -6.51
CA THR A 52 15.55 6.71 -5.49
C THR A 52 16.93 6.29 -5.98
N PRO A 53 17.16 5.80 -7.21
CA PRO A 53 18.51 5.38 -7.62
C PRO A 53 19.56 6.49 -7.53
N GLY A 54 19.25 7.69 -8.01
CA GLY A 54 20.13 8.84 -7.89
C GLY A 54 20.32 9.34 -6.46
N LEU A 55 19.25 9.24 -5.62
CA LEU A 55 19.32 9.59 -4.22
C LEU A 55 20.24 8.62 -3.45
N PHE A 56 20.07 7.32 -3.64
CA PHE A 56 20.84 6.29 -2.95
C PHE A 56 22.34 6.29 -3.37
N ALA A 57 22.61 6.64 -4.64
CA ALA A 57 23.99 6.81 -5.09
C ALA A 57 24.67 8.04 -4.46
N ALA A 58 23.93 9.14 -4.26
CA ALA A 58 24.46 10.36 -3.68
C ALA A 58 24.60 10.29 -2.13
N PHE A 59 23.74 9.51 -1.48
CA PHE A 59 23.70 9.36 -0.02
C PHE A 59 23.70 7.86 0.34
N PRO A 60 24.86 7.18 0.36
CA PRO A 60 24.94 5.73 0.47
C PRO A 60 24.68 5.20 1.89
N ASP A 61 24.79 6.04 2.92
CA ASP A 61 24.67 5.66 4.33
C ASP A 61 23.98 6.75 5.18
N ALA A 62 23.72 6.44 6.43
CA ALA A 62 23.06 7.34 7.35
C ALA A 62 23.90 8.59 7.65
N ALA A 63 25.23 8.46 7.67
CA ALA A 63 26.15 9.57 7.91
C ALA A 63 26.06 10.61 6.77
N ALA A 64 26.00 10.17 5.52
CA ALA A 64 25.84 11.03 4.37
C ALA A 64 24.52 11.83 4.42
N TYR A 65 23.40 11.18 4.76
CA TYR A 65 22.12 11.87 4.96
C TYR A 65 22.15 12.81 6.19
N ALA A 66 22.78 12.41 7.29
CA ALA A 66 22.84 13.20 8.52
C ALA A 66 23.63 14.49 8.35
N ALA A 67 24.70 14.46 7.56
CA ALA A 67 25.54 15.60 7.22
C ALA A 67 24.90 16.56 6.22
N ALA A 68 23.92 16.08 5.42
CA ALA A 68 23.25 16.86 4.39
C ALA A 68 22.30 17.90 4.98
N ARG A 69 22.03 18.94 4.16
CA ARG A 69 20.86 19.81 4.34
C ARG A 69 19.68 19.23 3.56
N PRO A 70 18.44 19.46 3.99
CA PRO A 70 17.26 19.01 3.24
C PRO A 70 17.27 19.41 1.76
N GLU A 71 17.82 20.59 1.45
CA GLU A 71 17.93 21.15 0.11
C GLU A 71 18.82 20.31 -0.82
N ASP A 72 19.81 19.64 -0.27
CA ASP A 72 20.76 18.81 -1.03
C ASP A 72 20.06 17.54 -1.59
N LEU A 73 18.95 17.11 -0.98
CA LEU A 73 18.13 15.99 -1.47
C LEU A 73 17.13 16.41 -2.57
N TRP A 74 16.78 17.70 -2.66
CA TRP A 74 15.72 18.17 -3.56
C TRP A 74 15.92 17.78 -5.04
N PRO A 75 17.12 17.86 -5.62
CA PRO A 75 17.34 17.48 -7.02
C PRO A 75 16.84 16.07 -7.34
N HIS A 76 16.96 15.14 -6.36
CA HIS A 76 16.59 13.74 -6.52
C HIS A 76 15.10 13.49 -6.30
N VAL A 77 14.43 14.24 -5.39
CA VAL A 77 13.08 13.91 -4.91
C VAL A 77 12.00 14.92 -5.32
N ARG A 78 12.34 15.98 -6.06
CA ARG A 78 11.40 17.06 -6.46
C ARG A 78 10.20 16.60 -7.28
N SER A 79 10.30 15.43 -7.92
CA SER A 79 9.19 14.83 -8.67
C SER A 79 8.13 14.20 -7.77
N LEU A 80 8.42 14.04 -6.46
CA LEU A 80 7.52 13.42 -5.48
C LEU A 80 6.72 14.48 -4.74
N GLY A 81 5.44 14.19 -4.46
CA GLY A 81 4.61 15.07 -3.65
C GLY A 81 5.20 15.31 -2.26
N LEU A 82 5.06 16.53 -1.74
CA LEU A 82 5.57 16.93 -0.42
C LEU A 82 7.08 16.75 -0.23
N PHE A 83 7.85 16.81 -1.32
CA PHE A 83 9.27 16.47 -1.33
C PHE A 83 10.11 17.25 -0.30
N ARG A 84 9.79 18.53 -0.03
CA ARG A 84 10.51 19.34 0.97
C ARG A 84 10.36 18.78 2.38
N ASN A 85 9.13 18.41 2.77
CA ASN A 85 8.86 17.81 4.06
C ASN A 85 9.49 16.42 4.20
N LYS A 86 9.45 15.62 3.12
CA LYS A 86 10.07 14.29 3.06
C LYS A 86 11.59 14.39 3.16
N ALA A 87 12.22 15.30 2.42
CA ALA A 87 13.66 15.53 2.51
C ALA A 87 14.08 15.94 3.92
N LYS A 88 13.36 16.89 4.54
CA LYS A 88 13.58 17.28 5.94
C LYS A 88 13.45 16.09 6.89
N ALA A 89 12.40 15.27 6.73
CA ALA A 89 12.17 14.10 7.57
C ALA A 89 13.31 13.08 7.43
N ILE A 90 13.77 12.80 6.22
CA ILE A 90 14.89 11.88 5.97
C ILE A 90 16.17 12.34 6.66
N VAL A 91 16.55 13.62 6.51
CA VAL A 91 17.75 14.17 7.15
C VAL A 91 17.65 14.09 8.67
N LEU A 92 16.49 14.44 9.25
CA LEU A 92 16.30 14.36 10.70
C LEU A 92 16.28 12.91 11.20
N ALA A 93 15.66 11.98 10.48
CA ALA A 93 15.67 10.56 10.80
C ALA A 93 17.10 10.01 10.76
N ALA A 94 17.89 10.36 9.73
CA ALA A 94 19.27 9.93 9.62
C ALA A 94 20.15 10.46 10.76
N ARG A 95 19.97 11.71 11.19
CA ARG A 95 20.66 12.26 12.36
C ARG A 95 20.34 11.50 13.64
N ALA A 96 19.08 11.17 13.87
CA ALA A 96 18.68 10.34 15.01
C ALA A 96 19.28 8.93 14.91
N ILE A 97 19.29 8.33 13.72
CA ILE A 97 19.91 7.01 13.47
C ILE A 97 21.41 7.03 13.78
N GLU A 98 22.13 8.06 13.38
CA GLU A 98 23.56 8.20 13.71
C GLU A 98 23.80 8.33 15.19
N VAL A 99 23.08 9.26 15.85
CA VAL A 99 23.33 9.61 17.26
C VAL A 99 22.84 8.53 18.22
N GLU A 100 21.64 7.97 17.97
CA GLU A 100 20.96 7.09 18.93
C GLU A 100 21.10 5.61 18.59
N HIS A 101 21.43 5.28 17.31
CA HIS A 101 21.43 3.90 16.82
C HIS A 101 22.71 3.49 16.10
N GLY A 102 23.78 4.30 16.18
CA GLY A 102 25.10 3.98 15.63
C GLY A 102 25.07 3.71 14.12
N GLY A 103 24.31 4.51 13.38
CA GLY A 103 24.19 4.44 11.92
C GLY A 103 23.28 3.29 11.41
N ARG A 104 22.61 2.55 12.29
CA ARG A 104 21.77 1.40 11.92
C ARG A 104 20.30 1.71 12.11
N VAL A 105 19.47 1.31 11.15
CA VAL A 105 18.01 1.43 11.26
C VAL A 105 17.52 0.62 12.46
N PRO A 106 16.77 1.25 13.39
CA PRO A 106 16.26 0.54 14.56
C PRO A 106 15.26 -0.54 14.18
N ARG A 107 15.23 -1.62 14.98
CA ARG A 107 14.42 -2.81 14.71
C ARG A 107 13.26 -3.00 15.69
N THR A 108 12.85 -1.93 16.37
CA THR A 108 11.69 -1.94 17.26
C THR A 108 10.69 -0.87 16.84
N ARG A 109 9.39 -1.14 17.05
CA ARG A 109 8.33 -0.17 16.70
C ARG A 109 8.52 1.18 17.40
N PRO A 110 8.73 1.25 18.72
CA PRO A 110 8.91 2.54 19.40
C PRO A 110 10.08 3.36 18.85
N ALA A 111 11.23 2.73 18.59
CA ALA A 111 12.39 3.41 18.06
C ALA A 111 12.19 3.89 16.61
N LEU A 112 11.47 3.13 15.78
CA LEU A 112 11.10 3.56 14.45
C LEU A 112 10.10 4.73 14.46
N GLU A 113 9.09 4.67 15.32
CA GLU A 113 8.07 5.73 15.43
C GLU A 113 8.64 7.04 16.01
N ALA A 114 9.76 6.99 16.72
CA ALA A 114 10.49 8.17 17.19
C ALA A 114 11.22 8.91 16.05
N LEU A 115 11.47 8.24 14.90
CA LEU A 115 12.15 8.86 13.76
C LEU A 115 11.22 9.85 13.04
N ALA A 116 11.78 10.98 12.62
CA ALA A 116 11.04 11.98 11.85
C ALA A 116 10.46 11.39 10.55
N GLY A 117 9.17 11.62 10.31
CA GLY A 117 8.47 11.12 9.12
C GLY A 117 8.05 9.64 9.20
N VAL A 118 8.27 8.98 10.32
CA VAL A 118 7.92 7.58 10.55
C VAL A 118 6.75 7.50 11.53
N GLY A 119 5.56 7.31 11.00
CA GLY A 119 4.38 7.00 11.81
C GLY A 119 4.16 5.50 11.96
N ARG A 120 3.12 5.11 12.70
CA ARG A 120 2.76 3.72 13.01
C ARG A 120 2.75 2.80 11.78
N LYS A 121 2.08 3.22 10.70
CA LYS A 121 2.04 2.44 9.46
C LYS A 121 3.42 2.26 8.84
N THR A 122 4.20 3.35 8.74
CA THR A 122 5.56 3.33 8.18
C THR A 122 6.47 2.40 8.99
N ALA A 123 6.46 2.53 10.32
CA ALA A 123 7.20 1.64 11.21
C ALA A 123 6.81 0.17 11.01
N GLY A 124 5.51 -0.12 10.91
CA GLY A 124 5.02 -1.47 10.67
C GLY A 124 5.49 -2.05 9.33
N VAL A 125 5.45 -1.26 8.24
CA VAL A 125 5.96 -1.69 6.92
C VAL A 125 7.45 -1.99 7.00
N VAL A 126 8.24 -1.10 7.61
CA VAL A 126 9.69 -1.29 7.77
C VAL A 126 9.97 -2.57 8.57
N LEU A 127 9.32 -2.76 9.73
CA LEU A 127 9.51 -3.96 10.57
C LEU A 127 9.24 -5.27 9.83
N VAL A 128 8.14 -5.33 9.07
CA VAL A 128 7.77 -6.51 8.27
C VAL A 128 8.89 -6.86 7.29
N HIS A 129 9.39 -5.88 6.56
CA HIS A 129 10.37 -6.13 5.50
C HIS A 129 11.82 -6.29 6.00
N LEU A 130 12.13 -5.77 7.19
CA LEU A 130 13.39 -6.08 7.88
C LEU A 130 13.40 -7.48 8.53
N GLY A 131 12.27 -8.18 8.58
CA GLY A 131 12.14 -9.40 9.39
C GLY A 131 12.40 -9.15 10.88
N ALA A 132 12.20 -7.90 11.33
CA ALA A 132 12.57 -7.46 12.67
C ALA A 132 11.42 -7.53 13.68
N GLY A 133 10.26 -8.00 13.26
CA GLY A 133 9.09 -8.14 14.13
C GLY A 133 7.81 -8.38 13.36
N HIS A 134 6.75 -8.65 14.12
CA HIS A 134 5.42 -8.89 13.59
C HIS A 134 4.62 -7.61 13.57
N ALA A 135 4.11 -7.21 12.41
CA ALA A 135 3.22 -6.08 12.25
C ALA A 135 2.16 -6.37 11.18
N PHE A 136 0.99 -5.78 11.34
CA PHE A 136 -0.08 -5.80 10.34
C PHE A 136 -0.41 -4.36 9.93
N PRO A 137 0.44 -3.71 9.14
CA PRO A 137 0.22 -2.31 8.75
C PRO A 137 -1.09 -2.18 7.98
N VAL A 138 -1.89 -1.16 8.31
CA VAL A 138 -3.18 -0.95 7.65
C VAL A 138 -3.14 0.30 6.80
N ASP A 139 -3.24 0.11 5.48
CA ASP A 139 -3.47 1.17 4.51
C ASP A 139 -4.92 1.14 3.99
N THR A 140 -5.22 2.00 3.02
CA THR A 140 -6.56 2.06 2.42
C THR A 140 -6.96 0.77 1.71
N HIS A 141 -6.01 0.01 1.15
CA HIS A 141 -6.27 -1.28 0.51
C HIS A 141 -6.55 -2.35 1.56
N VAL A 142 -5.68 -2.50 2.55
CA VAL A 142 -5.83 -3.44 3.65
C VAL A 142 -7.15 -3.21 4.38
N GLY A 143 -7.45 -1.98 4.80
CA GLY A 143 -8.70 -1.64 5.49
C GLY A 143 -9.95 -1.96 4.66
N ARG A 144 -9.93 -1.66 3.35
CA ARG A 144 -11.03 -2.00 2.44
C ARG A 144 -11.22 -3.50 2.28
N VAL A 145 -10.13 -4.24 2.03
CA VAL A 145 -10.15 -5.69 1.85
C VAL A 145 -10.64 -6.37 3.11
N SER A 146 -10.09 -6.02 4.29
CA SER A 146 -10.50 -6.59 5.58
C SER A 146 -11.99 -6.39 5.85
N ARG A 147 -12.53 -5.20 5.58
CA ARG A 147 -13.97 -4.92 5.73
C ARG A 147 -14.81 -5.74 4.75
N ARG A 148 -14.44 -5.80 3.48
CA ARG A 148 -15.19 -6.56 2.45
C ARG A 148 -15.18 -8.06 2.68
N LEU A 149 -14.07 -8.58 3.17
CA LEU A 149 -13.98 -9.96 3.64
C LEU A 149 -14.86 -10.21 4.87
N GLY A 150 -15.29 -9.15 5.58
CA GLY A 150 -16.12 -9.21 6.77
C GLY A 150 -15.35 -9.61 8.02
N PHE A 151 -14.05 -9.33 8.06
CA PHE A 151 -13.21 -9.55 9.24
C PHE A 151 -13.27 -8.41 10.25
N THR A 152 -13.64 -7.22 9.81
CA THR A 152 -13.81 -6.03 10.65
C THR A 152 -14.94 -5.15 10.12
N ARG A 153 -15.50 -4.33 11.00
CA ARG A 153 -16.39 -3.21 10.64
C ARG A 153 -15.73 -1.86 10.88
N GLN A 154 -14.53 -1.86 11.45
CA GLN A 154 -13.81 -0.65 11.80
C GLN A 154 -13.33 0.10 10.55
N THR A 155 -13.24 1.42 10.67
CA THR A 155 -12.66 2.31 9.66
C THR A 155 -11.35 2.91 10.13
N ASP A 156 -11.14 2.98 11.42
CA ASP A 156 -9.90 3.41 12.06
C ASP A 156 -8.80 2.36 11.83
N PRO A 157 -7.63 2.75 11.28
CA PRO A 157 -6.57 1.81 10.94
C PRO A 157 -6.03 1.02 12.14
N ASP A 158 -5.92 1.64 13.32
CA ASP A 158 -5.37 0.99 14.50
C ASP A 158 -6.33 -0.08 15.04
N ARG A 159 -7.63 0.19 14.98
CA ARG A 159 -8.67 -0.80 15.34
C ARG A 159 -8.72 -1.94 14.32
N VAL A 160 -8.56 -1.65 13.04
CA VAL A 160 -8.45 -2.70 11.99
C VAL A 160 -7.21 -3.55 12.24
N GLU A 161 -6.05 -2.94 12.53
CA GLU A 161 -4.82 -3.66 12.88
C GLU A 161 -5.06 -4.60 14.06
N ALA A 162 -5.67 -4.13 15.14
CA ALA A 162 -5.94 -4.92 16.33
C ALA A 162 -6.86 -6.12 16.05
N GLU A 163 -7.98 -5.92 15.33
CA GLU A 163 -8.92 -7.00 14.99
C GLU A 163 -8.29 -8.02 14.04
N MET A 164 -7.54 -7.58 13.03
CA MET A 164 -6.85 -8.49 12.09
C MET A 164 -5.74 -9.27 12.76
N SER A 165 -4.96 -8.64 13.63
CA SER A 165 -3.90 -9.28 14.40
C SER A 165 -4.44 -10.35 15.36
N ALA A 166 -5.66 -10.18 15.88
CA ALA A 166 -6.32 -11.19 16.71
C ALA A 166 -6.81 -12.42 15.92
N LEU A 167 -7.00 -12.30 14.61
CA LEU A 167 -7.46 -13.38 13.74
C LEU A 167 -6.37 -14.28 13.20
N LEU A 168 -5.15 -13.75 13.06
CA LEU A 168 -4.02 -14.45 12.45
C LEU A 168 -2.88 -14.59 13.47
N PRO A 169 -2.08 -15.65 13.39
CA PRO A 169 -0.87 -15.77 14.20
C PRO A 169 0.18 -14.73 13.74
N PRO A 170 1.01 -14.22 14.66
CA PRO A 170 1.92 -13.10 14.39
C PRO A 170 2.83 -13.29 13.18
N GLU A 171 3.33 -14.49 12.96
CA GLU A 171 4.22 -14.86 11.85
C GLU A 171 3.57 -14.70 10.47
N ARG A 172 2.22 -14.63 10.42
CA ARG A 172 1.47 -14.45 9.17
C ARG A 172 1.06 -12.99 8.91
N TRP A 173 1.26 -12.09 9.85
CA TRP A 173 0.77 -10.71 9.71
C TRP A 173 1.39 -9.98 8.52
N GLY A 174 2.71 -10.07 8.36
CA GLY A 174 3.42 -9.44 7.24
C GLY A 174 2.97 -9.98 5.87
N GLN A 175 2.85 -11.30 5.76
CA GLN A 175 2.34 -11.96 4.55
C GLN A 175 0.91 -11.50 4.24
N ALA A 176 0.02 -11.54 5.22
CA ALA A 176 -1.37 -11.16 5.03
C ALA A 176 -1.52 -9.67 4.66
N HIS A 177 -0.75 -8.78 5.30
CA HIS A 177 -0.68 -7.38 4.92
C HIS A 177 -0.35 -7.24 3.43
N GLN A 178 0.75 -7.84 2.98
CA GLN A 178 1.22 -7.73 1.60
C GLN A 178 0.19 -8.27 0.59
N LEU A 179 -0.38 -9.44 0.87
CA LEU A 179 -1.43 -10.04 0.04
C LEU A 179 -2.69 -9.17 -0.03
N PHE A 180 -3.09 -8.53 1.07
CA PHE A 180 -4.25 -7.66 1.08
C PHE A 180 -4.00 -6.35 0.31
N VAL A 181 -2.79 -5.80 0.36
CA VAL A 181 -2.40 -4.67 -0.49
C VAL A 181 -2.54 -5.06 -1.97
N TRP A 182 -1.92 -6.16 -2.37
CA TRP A 182 -1.93 -6.62 -3.75
C TRP A 182 -3.32 -6.99 -4.25
N HIS A 183 -4.09 -7.73 -3.44
CA HIS A 183 -5.47 -8.06 -3.75
C HIS A 183 -6.33 -6.80 -3.90
N GLY A 184 -6.12 -5.81 -3.04
CA GLY A 184 -6.80 -4.53 -3.14
C GLY A 184 -6.42 -3.72 -4.38
N ARG A 185 -5.19 -3.84 -4.85
CA ARG A 185 -4.71 -3.17 -6.08
C ARG A 185 -5.19 -3.87 -7.35
N ARG A 186 -5.16 -5.21 -7.39
CA ARG A 186 -5.34 -6.00 -8.61
C ARG A 186 -6.77 -6.54 -8.82
N THR A 187 -7.50 -6.85 -7.75
CA THR A 187 -8.79 -7.54 -7.83
C THR A 187 -9.89 -6.80 -7.08
N CYS A 188 -9.69 -6.52 -5.80
CA CYS A 188 -10.71 -5.92 -4.94
C CYS A 188 -10.71 -4.39 -5.05
N HIS A 189 -10.88 -3.86 -6.26
CA HIS A 189 -10.86 -2.41 -6.53
C HIS A 189 -11.94 -1.65 -5.77
N ALA A 190 -11.70 -0.35 -5.47
CA ALA A 190 -12.60 0.46 -4.66
C ALA A 190 -14.01 0.57 -5.29
N ARG A 191 -14.10 0.91 -6.57
CA ARG A 191 -15.38 1.16 -7.27
C ARG A 191 -15.96 -0.08 -7.95
N LYS A 192 -15.12 -0.90 -8.60
CA LYS A 192 -15.55 -2.08 -9.37
C LYS A 192 -14.65 -3.26 -9.01
N PRO A 193 -14.91 -3.94 -7.86
CA PRO A 193 -14.16 -5.14 -7.52
C PRO A 193 -14.51 -6.28 -8.49
N ASP A 194 -13.51 -7.01 -8.93
CA ASP A 194 -13.70 -8.24 -9.70
C ASP A 194 -14.00 -9.39 -8.74
N CYS A 195 -15.29 -9.53 -8.38
CA CYS A 195 -15.73 -10.59 -7.48
C CYS A 195 -15.92 -11.93 -8.18
N GLU A 196 -16.07 -11.96 -9.51
CA GLU A 196 -16.26 -13.18 -10.30
C GLU A 196 -14.91 -13.88 -10.50
N GLY A 197 -13.86 -13.13 -10.81
CA GLY A 197 -12.49 -13.63 -10.93
C GLY A 197 -11.73 -13.77 -9.59
N CYS A 198 -12.39 -13.51 -8.46
CA CYS A 198 -11.73 -13.50 -7.16
C CYS A 198 -11.54 -14.91 -6.58
N GLY A 199 -10.30 -15.36 -6.43
CA GLY A 199 -9.97 -16.69 -5.89
C GLY A 199 -10.44 -16.97 -4.46
N VAL A 200 -10.84 -15.95 -3.70
CA VAL A 200 -11.37 -16.07 -2.34
C VAL A 200 -12.85 -15.66 -2.24
N ALA A 201 -13.57 -15.56 -3.36
CA ALA A 201 -14.98 -15.13 -3.40
C ALA A 201 -15.89 -15.97 -2.50
N GLY A 202 -15.67 -17.29 -2.44
CA GLY A 202 -16.44 -18.24 -1.61
C GLY A 202 -16.22 -18.07 -0.10
N LEU A 203 -15.13 -17.39 0.31
CA LEU A 203 -14.80 -17.09 1.69
C LEU A 203 -15.13 -15.64 2.07
N CYS A 204 -15.53 -14.81 1.08
CA CYS A 204 -15.74 -13.37 1.25
C CYS A 204 -17.21 -13.07 1.58
N ARG A 205 -17.45 -12.27 2.64
CA ARG A 205 -18.81 -11.79 2.99
C ARG A 205 -19.32 -10.67 2.07
N LYS A 206 -18.47 -10.13 1.19
CA LYS A 206 -18.78 -9.03 0.26
C LYS A 206 -19.39 -7.80 0.97
N ALA A 207 -19.00 -7.55 2.20
CA ALA A 207 -19.54 -6.46 3.00
C ALA A 207 -19.18 -5.10 2.37
N GLY A 208 -20.20 -4.24 2.11
CA GLY A 208 -20.01 -2.94 1.50
C GLY A 208 -19.49 -2.98 0.04
N VAL A 209 -19.59 -4.12 -0.64
CA VAL A 209 -19.36 -4.19 -2.08
C VAL A 209 -20.54 -3.54 -2.80
N PRO A 210 -20.31 -2.57 -3.71
CA PRO A 210 -21.38 -2.00 -4.51
C PRO A 210 -22.14 -3.11 -5.26
N LYS A 211 -23.45 -3.16 -5.15
CA LYS A 211 -24.26 -4.05 -5.98
C LYS A 211 -24.04 -3.63 -7.43
N ALA A 212 -23.75 -4.60 -8.31
CA ALA A 212 -23.78 -4.34 -9.74
C ALA A 212 -25.17 -3.77 -10.06
N THR A 213 -25.25 -2.51 -10.50
CA THR A 213 -26.47 -2.00 -11.10
C THR A 213 -26.71 -2.85 -12.33
N ALA A 214 -27.78 -3.66 -12.30
CA ALA A 214 -28.23 -4.38 -13.47
C ALA A 214 -28.38 -3.33 -14.57
N ARG A 215 -27.53 -3.41 -15.61
CA ARG A 215 -27.76 -2.64 -16.82
C ARG A 215 -29.04 -3.21 -17.41
N THR A 216 -30.16 -2.54 -17.11
CA THR A 216 -31.37 -2.73 -17.90
C THR A 216 -31.03 -2.30 -19.34
N GLY A 217 -30.59 -3.26 -20.12
CA GLY A 217 -30.40 -3.10 -21.54
C GLY A 217 -31.77 -3.09 -22.20
N ALA A 218 -32.44 -1.96 -22.14
CA ALA A 218 -33.48 -1.65 -23.10
C ALA A 218 -32.77 -1.23 -24.40
N ALA A 219 -32.42 -2.21 -25.23
CA ALA A 219 -32.24 -1.96 -26.66
C ALA A 219 -33.61 -1.58 -27.19
N GLY A 220 -33.90 -0.29 -27.24
CA GLY A 220 -35.04 0.23 -28.00
C GLY A 220 -34.86 -0.08 -29.48
N PRO A 221 -35.94 -0.49 -30.22
CA PRO A 221 -35.83 -0.79 -31.61
C PRO A 221 -35.45 0.47 -32.39
N SER A 222 -34.40 0.38 -33.19
CA SER A 222 -33.95 1.41 -34.13
C SER A 222 -35.05 1.67 -35.18
N SER A 223 -35.72 2.81 -35.07
CA SER A 223 -36.63 3.29 -36.11
C SER A 223 -35.84 3.60 -37.39
N PRO A 224 -36.29 3.16 -38.55
CA PRO A 224 -35.65 3.48 -39.82
C PRO A 224 -35.82 4.98 -40.12
N ARG A 225 -34.70 5.67 -40.34
CA ARG A 225 -34.68 7.07 -40.80
C ARG A 225 -35.34 7.14 -42.19
N ARG A 226 -36.51 7.77 -42.27
CA ARG A 226 -37.14 8.16 -43.55
C ARG A 226 -36.26 9.22 -44.21
N GLY A 227 -35.84 8.91 -45.46
CA GLY A 227 -35.11 9.81 -46.33
C GLY A 227 -35.96 11.03 -46.69
N SER A 228 -35.43 12.24 -46.51
CA SER A 228 -35.99 13.47 -47.05
C SER A 228 -35.59 13.65 -48.51
N PRO A 229 -36.49 14.05 -49.40
CA PRO A 229 -36.16 14.30 -50.81
C PRO A 229 -35.39 15.63 -50.93
N ARG A 230 -34.29 15.61 -51.66
CA ARG A 230 -33.54 16.79 -52.09
C ARG A 230 -34.43 17.65 -53.00
N ARG A 231 -34.75 18.86 -52.58
CA ARG A 231 -35.26 19.90 -53.45
C ARG A 231 -34.11 20.55 -54.21
N GLY A 232 -34.13 20.49 -55.52
CA GLY A 232 -33.24 21.24 -56.41
C GLY A 232 -33.54 22.72 -56.34
N ARG A 233 -32.53 23.54 -56.57
CA ARG A 233 -32.64 24.95 -56.91
C ARG A 233 -32.18 25.18 -58.35
N PRO A 234 -32.82 26.12 -59.04
CA PRO A 234 -32.39 26.58 -60.38
C PRO A 234 -31.07 27.37 -60.30
#